data_d159709e0e16e210c23fc52047528496
#
_entry.id   d159709e0e16e210c23fc52047528496
#
_cell.length_a   1.000
_cell.length_b   1.000
_cell.length_c   1.000
_cell.angle_alpha   90.00
_cell.angle_beta   90.00
_cell.angle_gamma   90.00
#
_symmetry.space_group_name_H-M   'P 1'
#
loop_
_entity.id
_entity.type
_entity.pdbx_description
1 polymer ?
#
loop_
_entity_poly.entity_id
_entity_poly.type
_entity_poly.pdbx_seq_one_letter_code
_entity_poly.pdbx_strand_id
1 'polypeptide(L)'
;MTRRRKIRIFLLSVLAVLVLCWGGLVLYRKNKIVEPILTSEQLRADELTVTLRGVEEQNDYEIHCFTLLYQSVRRYLESAYYLPCLDQDNFAVGERSVKLRYQSDQNALTLIFYEDSGICQINGKKVYFFPKGGKGKDAYQKIEEIFEMESFRENFTIVEVDREHNALQAVNAQGDEYTFSAEPNKLRTADEKPCTVDEIQVGDAITVLWDGNVLTSYPYQIINIYRIYKTE
;
A
#
# COMPACT_ATOMS: atom_id res chain seq x y z
N MET A 1 64.28 -15.21 7.84
CA MET A 1 62.81 -15.38 7.73
C MET A 1 62.51 -16.01 6.39
N THR A 2 61.96 -17.24 6.36
CA THR A 2 61.74 -17.99 5.12
C THR A 2 60.66 -17.33 4.26
N ARG A 3 60.81 -17.41 2.92
CA ARG A 3 59.86 -16.81 1.94
C ARG A 3 58.39 -17.20 2.23
N ARG A 4 58.16 -18.43 2.69
CA ARG A 4 56.84 -18.96 3.08
C ARG A 4 56.24 -18.21 4.29
N ARG A 5 57.07 -17.79 5.26
CA ARG A 5 56.59 -17.03 6.44
C ARG A 5 56.19 -15.61 6.07
N LYS A 6 56.91 -14.98 5.12
CA LYS A 6 56.57 -13.65 4.61
C LYS A 6 55.23 -13.68 3.86
N ILE A 7 54.98 -14.70 3.02
CA ILE A 7 53.71 -14.86 2.27
C ILE A 7 52.55 -15.08 3.25
N ARG A 8 52.71 -15.89 4.29
CA ARG A 8 51.65 -16.12 5.30
C ARG A 8 51.29 -14.85 6.06
N ILE A 9 52.31 -14.07 6.45
CA ILE A 9 52.08 -12.79 7.14
C ILE A 9 51.35 -11.80 6.23
N PHE A 10 51.73 -11.74 4.95
CA PHE A 10 51.05 -10.89 3.95
C PHE A 10 49.59 -11.30 3.76
N LEU A 11 49.31 -12.60 3.58
CA LEU A 11 47.94 -13.09 3.44
C LEU A 11 47.07 -12.82 4.68
N LEU A 12 47.64 -12.99 5.89
CA LEU A 12 46.94 -12.67 7.14
C LEU A 12 46.66 -11.17 7.28
N SER A 13 47.58 -10.33 6.86
CA SER A 13 47.35 -8.87 6.90
C SER A 13 46.27 -8.41 5.90
N VAL A 14 46.26 -9.01 4.69
CA VAL A 14 45.20 -8.74 3.69
C VAL A 14 43.84 -9.22 4.20
N LEU A 15 43.77 -10.39 4.79
CA LEU A 15 42.54 -10.93 5.37
C LEU A 15 42.03 -10.04 6.51
N ALA A 16 42.94 -9.59 7.40
CA ALA A 16 42.61 -8.69 8.50
C ALA A 16 42.04 -7.33 7.99
N VAL A 17 42.64 -6.78 6.93
CA VAL A 17 42.16 -5.54 6.28
C VAL A 17 40.77 -5.77 5.67
N LEU A 18 40.55 -6.89 4.98
CA LEU A 18 39.24 -7.23 4.42
C LEU A 18 38.16 -7.38 5.51
N VAL A 19 38.49 -8.04 6.63
CA VAL A 19 37.56 -8.18 7.76
C VAL A 19 37.27 -6.83 8.41
N LEU A 20 38.27 -5.95 8.57
CA LEU A 20 38.09 -4.61 9.10
C LEU A 20 37.26 -3.73 8.16
N CYS A 21 37.51 -3.81 6.85
CA CYS A 21 36.70 -3.10 5.84
C CYS A 21 35.26 -3.60 5.85
N TRP A 22 35.06 -4.93 5.92
CA TRP A 22 33.72 -5.52 5.97
C TRP A 22 33.00 -5.20 7.28
N GLY A 23 33.70 -5.29 8.42
CA GLY A 23 33.20 -4.86 9.73
C GLY A 23 32.88 -3.37 9.77
N GLY A 24 33.75 -2.53 9.21
CA GLY A 24 33.52 -1.11 9.05
C GLY A 24 32.32 -0.79 8.17
N LEU A 25 32.14 -1.54 7.07
CA LEU A 25 31.01 -1.41 6.17
C LEU A 25 29.68 -1.86 6.82
N VAL A 26 29.76 -2.93 7.65
CA VAL A 26 28.61 -3.40 8.44
C VAL A 26 28.25 -2.41 9.53
N LEU A 27 29.25 -1.87 10.26
CA LEU A 27 29.05 -0.82 11.27
C LEU A 27 28.59 0.49 10.64
N TYR A 28 29.13 0.88 9.50
CA TYR A 28 28.67 2.05 8.74
C TYR A 28 27.22 1.86 8.26
N ARG A 29 26.87 0.68 7.75
CA ARG A 29 25.49 0.34 7.43
C ARG A 29 24.60 0.32 8.66
N LYS A 30 25.08 -0.19 9.79
CA LYS A 30 24.33 -0.26 11.05
C LYS A 30 24.12 1.12 11.69
N ASN A 31 25.10 2.02 11.58
CA ASN A 31 25.00 3.39 12.07
C ASN A 31 24.36 4.37 11.08
N LYS A 32 24.28 4.00 9.79
CA LYS A 32 23.47 4.67 8.78
C LYS A 32 22.20 3.88 8.41
N ILE A 33 21.86 2.82 9.16
CA ILE A 33 20.48 2.40 9.27
C ILE A 33 19.80 3.64 9.85
N VAL A 34 19.28 4.40 8.95
CA VAL A 34 18.42 5.53 9.20
C VAL A 34 17.53 5.10 10.35
N GLU A 35 17.54 5.88 11.44
CA GLU A 35 16.49 5.82 12.45
C GLU A 35 15.20 5.46 11.74
N PRO A 36 14.38 4.55 12.27
CA PRO A 36 13.19 4.13 11.57
C PRO A 36 12.53 5.39 11.04
N ILE A 37 12.66 5.59 9.72
CA ILE A 37 12.28 6.84 9.03
C ILE A 37 10.83 7.16 9.32
N LEU A 38 10.13 6.15 9.81
CA LEU A 38 8.75 6.20 10.20
C LEU A 38 8.66 5.92 11.70
N THR A 39 8.79 6.96 12.48
CA THR A 39 8.42 6.89 13.91
C THR A 39 6.92 6.69 14.01
N SER A 40 6.48 6.04 15.10
CA SER A 40 5.05 5.89 15.39
C SER A 40 4.31 7.24 15.42
N GLU A 41 5.00 8.36 15.65
CA GLU A 41 4.45 9.72 15.59
C GLU A 41 4.22 10.20 14.15
N GLN A 42 5.12 9.88 13.23
CA GLN A 42 4.97 10.25 11.82
C GLN A 42 3.87 9.47 11.11
N LEU A 43 3.59 8.24 11.60
CA LEU A 43 2.48 7.41 11.15
C LEU A 43 1.19 7.65 11.96
N ARG A 44 1.19 8.58 12.91
CA ARG A 44 -0.02 9.11 13.53
C ARG A 44 -0.54 10.22 12.63
N ALA A 45 -1.58 9.91 11.90
CA ALA A 45 -2.29 10.87 11.11
C ALA A 45 -3.77 10.79 11.48
N ASP A 46 -4.45 11.92 11.40
CA ASP A 46 -5.90 11.98 11.53
C ASP A 46 -6.53 11.42 10.26
N GLU A 47 -5.83 11.56 9.13
CA GLU A 47 -6.25 11.08 7.83
C GLU A 47 -5.10 10.32 7.12
N LEU A 48 -5.43 9.18 6.52
CA LEU A 48 -4.59 8.44 5.59
C LEU A 48 -5.28 8.39 4.24
N THR A 49 -4.75 9.11 3.27
CA THR A 49 -5.18 8.96 1.87
C THR A 49 -4.31 7.92 1.19
N VAL A 50 -4.94 6.95 0.54
CA VAL A 50 -4.26 5.94 -0.25
C VAL A 50 -4.65 6.11 -1.70
N THR A 51 -3.65 6.32 -2.55
CA THR A 51 -3.81 6.39 -3.99
C THR A 51 -3.25 5.12 -4.60
N LEU A 52 -4.09 4.31 -5.22
CA LEU A 52 -3.68 3.20 -6.07
C LEU A 52 -3.60 3.70 -7.51
N ARG A 53 -2.41 3.68 -8.09
CA ARG A 53 -2.19 4.06 -9.47
C ARG A 53 -1.91 2.82 -10.31
N GLY A 54 -2.87 2.46 -11.18
CA GLY A 54 -2.69 1.47 -12.24
C GLY A 54 -2.09 2.11 -13.50
N VAL A 55 -1.98 1.30 -14.56
CA VAL A 55 -1.44 1.74 -15.87
C VAL A 55 -2.33 2.83 -16.50
N GLU A 56 -3.64 2.75 -16.30
CA GLU A 56 -4.63 3.66 -16.90
C GLU A 56 -5.49 4.40 -15.88
N GLU A 57 -5.38 4.08 -14.58
CA GLU A 57 -6.31 4.56 -13.56
C GLU A 57 -5.62 5.02 -12.28
N GLN A 58 -6.17 6.04 -11.67
CA GLN A 58 -5.81 6.50 -10.34
C GLN A 58 -7.04 6.44 -9.44
N ASN A 59 -6.93 5.74 -8.32
CA ASN A 59 -7.97 5.64 -7.31
C ASN A 59 -7.45 6.22 -6.00
N ASP A 60 -8.17 7.18 -5.44
CA ASP A 60 -7.89 7.77 -4.14
C ASP A 60 -8.90 7.24 -3.11
N TYR A 61 -8.38 6.76 -1.98
CA TYR A 61 -9.17 6.25 -0.86
C TYR A 61 -8.80 6.99 0.40
N GLU A 62 -9.81 7.44 1.14
CA GLU A 62 -9.63 7.98 2.48
C GLU A 62 -9.84 6.86 3.50
N ILE A 63 -8.87 6.70 4.39
CA ILE A 63 -8.88 5.66 5.41
C ILE A 63 -8.82 6.32 6.77
N HIS A 64 -9.83 6.10 7.58
CA HIS A 64 -9.86 6.62 8.94
C HIS A 64 -8.88 5.89 9.85
N CYS A 65 -8.20 6.64 10.71
CA CYS A 65 -7.15 6.13 11.60
C CYS A 65 -7.61 5.05 12.60
N PHE A 66 -8.90 4.88 12.80
CA PHE A 66 -9.48 3.87 13.69
C PHE A 66 -9.74 2.53 13.02
N THR A 67 -9.60 2.42 11.70
CA THR A 67 -9.89 1.18 10.98
C THR A 67 -8.79 0.14 11.17
N LEU A 68 -9.15 -1.15 11.06
CA LEU A 68 -8.19 -2.25 11.06
C LEU A 68 -7.20 -2.11 9.90
N LEU A 69 -7.69 -1.68 8.75
CA LEU A 69 -6.89 -1.42 7.56
C LEU A 69 -5.75 -0.43 7.85
N TYR A 70 -6.06 0.73 8.45
CA TYR A 70 -5.05 1.71 8.87
C TYR A 70 -4.01 1.07 9.81
N GLN A 71 -4.47 0.33 10.82
CA GLN A 71 -3.59 -0.28 11.80
C GLN A 71 -2.68 -1.36 11.18
N SER A 72 -3.19 -2.11 10.21
CA SER A 72 -2.43 -3.17 9.53
C SER A 72 -1.39 -2.59 8.58
N VAL A 73 -1.73 -1.58 7.77
CA VAL A 73 -0.77 -0.84 6.94
C VAL A 73 0.31 -0.19 7.82
N ARG A 74 -0.09 0.51 8.88
CA ARG A 74 0.83 1.13 9.83
C ARG A 74 1.80 0.10 10.42
N ARG A 75 1.31 -1.03 10.93
CA ARG A 75 2.11 -2.10 11.52
C ARG A 75 3.11 -2.69 10.53
N TYR A 76 2.70 -2.85 9.26
CA TYR A 76 3.58 -3.29 8.20
C TYR A 76 4.73 -2.31 7.97
N LEU A 77 4.45 -1.02 7.89
CA LEU A 77 5.43 0.03 7.68
C LEU A 77 6.39 0.22 8.88
N GLU A 78 5.88 0.18 10.10
CA GLU A 78 6.68 0.28 11.34
C GLU A 78 7.64 -0.91 11.50
N SER A 79 7.31 -2.07 10.94
CA SER A 79 8.16 -3.26 11.01
C SER A 79 9.32 -3.26 10.02
N ALA A 80 9.35 -2.33 9.08
CA ALA A 80 10.32 -2.31 7.99
C ALA A 80 11.58 -1.49 8.34
N TYR A 81 12.65 -1.82 7.61
CA TYR A 81 13.90 -1.04 7.63
C TYR A 81 14.06 -0.27 6.33
N TYR A 82 14.59 0.92 6.42
CA TYR A 82 14.78 1.82 5.29
C TYR A 82 16.27 2.19 5.18
N LEU A 83 16.84 2.07 3.99
CA LEU A 83 18.23 2.47 3.72
C LEU A 83 18.25 3.53 2.63
N PRO A 84 19.06 4.59 2.78
CA PRO A 84 19.21 5.59 1.73
C PRO A 84 19.64 4.97 0.42
N CYS A 85 18.98 5.35 -0.68
CA CYS A 85 19.43 5.03 -2.02
C CYS A 85 20.51 6.06 -2.43
N LEU A 86 21.68 5.57 -2.83
CA LEU A 86 22.79 6.44 -3.25
C LEU A 86 22.57 7.01 -4.65
N ASP A 87 21.90 6.23 -5.51
CA ASP A 87 21.56 6.64 -6.86
C ASP A 87 20.10 7.11 -6.89
N GLN A 88 19.91 8.42 -6.96
CA GLN A 88 18.57 9.02 -6.98
C GLN A 88 18.02 9.17 -8.42
N ASP A 89 18.87 9.10 -9.45
CA ASP A 89 18.53 9.51 -10.81
C ASP A 89 18.22 8.33 -11.75
N ASN A 90 18.87 7.18 -11.57
CA ASN A 90 18.83 6.05 -12.53
C ASN A 90 17.89 4.91 -12.11
N PHE A 91 16.62 5.22 -11.84
CA PHE A 91 15.72 4.16 -11.43
C PHE A 91 14.52 4.03 -12.35
N ALA A 92 14.37 2.84 -12.97
CA ALA A 92 13.13 2.48 -13.65
C ALA A 92 12.05 2.26 -12.60
N VAL A 93 11.03 3.06 -12.62
CA VAL A 93 9.85 2.98 -11.76
C VAL A 93 8.81 2.16 -12.50
N GLY A 94 8.22 1.16 -11.86
CA GLY A 94 7.09 0.41 -12.43
C GLY A 94 5.90 1.33 -12.72
N GLU A 95 5.04 0.91 -13.63
CA GLU A 95 3.87 1.69 -14.06
C GLU A 95 2.80 1.76 -12.96
N ARG A 96 2.75 0.75 -12.08
CA ARG A 96 1.83 0.70 -10.95
C ARG A 96 2.49 1.16 -9.67
N SER A 97 1.75 1.87 -8.83
CA SER A 97 2.22 2.31 -7.53
C SER A 97 1.10 2.47 -6.51
N VAL A 98 1.46 2.27 -5.25
CA VAL A 98 0.64 2.65 -4.10
C VAL A 98 1.27 3.87 -3.44
N LYS A 99 0.51 4.95 -3.35
CA LYS A 99 0.90 6.17 -2.64
C LYS A 99 0.09 6.27 -1.35
N LEU A 100 0.79 6.32 -0.24
CA LEU A 100 0.22 6.54 1.10
C LEU A 100 0.54 7.96 1.54
N ARG A 101 -0.48 8.74 1.85
CA ARG A 101 -0.31 10.10 2.38
C ARG A 101 -0.92 10.18 3.76
N TYR A 102 -0.06 10.27 4.76
CA TYR A 102 -0.42 10.55 6.13
C TYR A 102 -0.45 12.06 6.33
N GLN A 103 -1.55 12.57 6.80
CA GLN A 103 -1.73 14.00 7.06
C GLN A 103 -2.24 14.21 8.48
N SER A 104 -1.55 15.08 9.22
CA SER A 104 -2.00 15.63 10.50
C SER A 104 -1.74 17.13 10.51
N ASP A 105 -2.26 17.85 11.50
CA ASP A 105 -2.06 19.30 11.64
C ASP A 105 -0.58 19.73 11.66
N GLN A 106 0.32 18.83 12.04
CA GLN A 106 1.74 19.15 12.24
C GLN A 106 2.66 18.51 11.21
N ASN A 107 2.25 17.43 10.53
CA ASN A 107 3.11 16.65 9.65
C ASN A 107 2.38 16.12 8.42
N ALA A 108 3.06 16.16 7.28
CA ALA A 108 2.63 15.45 6.08
C ALA A 108 3.73 14.47 5.68
N LEU A 109 3.38 13.18 5.61
CA LEU A 109 4.27 12.12 5.16
C LEU A 109 3.70 11.46 3.92
N THR A 110 4.48 11.41 2.85
CA THR A 110 4.10 10.72 1.62
C THR A 110 5.06 9.56 1.36
N LEU A 111 4.49 8.37 1.20
CA LEU A 111 5.20 7.14 0.83
C LEU A 111 4.67 6.68 -0.53
N ILE A 112 5.56 6.25 -1.42
CA ILE A 112 5.17 5.67 -2.71
C ILE A 112 5.93 4.36 -2.89
N PHE A 113 5.19 3.28 -3.02
CA PHE A 113 5.70 1.94 -3.33
C PHE A 113 5.38 1.62 -4.77
N TYR A 114 6.36 1.13 -5.50
CA TYR A 114 6.23 0.76 -6.90
C TYR A 114 6.20 -0.77 -7.05
N GLU A 115 5.38 -1.24 -7.98
CA GLU A 115 5.32 -2.66 -8.32
C GLU A 115 6.71 -3.19 -8.70
N ASP A 116 7.03 -4.40 -8.27
CA ASP A 116 8.31 -5.09 -8.51
C ASP A 116 9.58 -4.31 -8.07
N SER A 117 9.43 -3.27 -7.28
CA SER A 117 10.53 -2.44 -6.81
C SER A 117 10.81 -2.65 -5.32
N GLY A 118 12.07 -2.92 -4.97
CA GLY A 118 12.55 -2.87 -3.58
C GLY A 118 12.83 -1.45 -3.07
N ILE A 119 12.46 -0.44 -3.83
CA ILE A 119 12.65 0.96 -3.50
C ILE A 119 11.29 1.62 -3.34
N CYS A 120 11.15 2.42 -2.32
CA CYS A 120 10.03 3.33 -2.15
C CYS A 120 10.51 4.79 -2.14
N GLN A 121 9.59 5.72 -2.32
CA GLN A 121 9.86 7.14 -2.09
C GLN A 121 9.25 7.56 -0.75
N ILE A 122 10.00 8.35 0.01
CA ILE A 122 9.54 8.98 1.25
C ILE A 122 9.74 10.48 1.09
N ASN A 123 8.64 11.24 1.03
CA ASN A 123 8.66 12.69 0.76
C ASN A 123 9.53 13.04 -0.45
N GLY A 124 9.42 12.26 -1.54
CA GLY A 124 10.16 12.43 -2.78
C GLY A 124 11.60 11.86 -2.79
N LYS A 125 12.13 11.41 -1.66
CA LYS A 125 13.46 10.78 -1.59
C LYS A 125 13.36 9.28 -1.76
N LYS A 126 14.18 8.69 -2.62
CA LYS A 126 14.24 7.24 -2.84
C LYS A 126 15.02 6.55 -1.73
N VAL A 127 14.46 5.48 -1.20
CA VAL A 127 15.05 4.64 -0.17
C VAL A 127 14.82 3.17 -0.48
N TYR A 128 15.76 2.31 -0.10
CA TYR A 128 15.52 0.88 -0.12
C TYR A 128 14.61 0.49 1.02
N PHE A 129 13.59 -0.31 0.72
CA PHE A 129 12.59 -0.80 1.66
C PHE A 129 12.83 -2.28 1.97
N PHE A 130 12.92 -2.62 3.25
CA PHE A 130 13.14 -3.99 3.73
C PHE A 130 12.07 -4.35 4.76
N PRO A 131 10.95 -4.92 4.35
CA PRO A 131 9.91 -5.35 5.28
C PRO A 131 10.39 -6.55 6.11
N LYS A 132 9.92 -6.65 7.33
CA LYS A 132 10.18 -7.81 8.18
C LYS A 132 9.48 -9.04 7.60
N GLY A 133 10.27 -10.07 7.26
CA GLY A 133 9.75 -11.35 6.75
C GLY A 133 9.38 -11.38 5.28
N GLY A 134 9.71 -10.34 4.50
CA GLY A 134 9.43 -10.25 3.06
C GLY A 134 10.58 -9.63 2.26
N LYS A 135 10.37 -9.50 0.96
CA LYS A 135 11.28 -8.78 0.05
C LYS A 135 10.72 -7.40 -0.22
N GLY A 136 11.58 -6.38 -0.32
CA GLY A 136 11.15 -5.02 -0.59
C GLY A 136 10.35 -4.86 -1.88
N LYS A 137 10.67 -5.64 -2.91
CA LYS A 137 9.96 -5.65 -4.19
C LYS A 137 8.50 -6.12 -4.10
N ASP A 138 8.15 -6.83 -3.04
CA ASP A 138 6.79 -7.34 -2.82
C ASP A 138 5.93 -6.34 -2.02
N ALA A 139 6.47 -5.14 -1.70
CA ALA A 139 5.79 -4.17 -0.84
C ALA A 139 4.49 -3.65 -1.42
N TYR A 140 4.47 -3.38 -2.73
CA TYR A 140 3.26 -2.97 -3.43
C TYR A 140 2.14 -4.02 -3.26
N GLN A 141 2.41 -5.26 -3.65
CA GLN A 141 1.46 -6.36 -3.54
C GLN A 141 1.01 -6.61 -2.10
N LYS A 142 1.95 -6.49 -1.14
CA LYS A 142 1.62 -6.69 0.27
C LYS A 142 0.67 -5.63 0.81
N ILE A 143 0.80 -4.39 0.37
CA ILE A 143 -0.13 -3.32 0.75
C ILE A 143 -1.50 -3.58 0.10
N GLU A 144 -1.56 -3.98 -1.17
CA GLU A 144 -2.82 -4.38 -1.81
C GLU A 144 -3.49 -5.55 -1.08
N GLU A 145 -2.74 -6.62 -0.73
CA GLU A 145 -3.28 -7.73 0.07
C GLU A 145 -3.85 -7.26 1.42
N ILE A 146 -3.18 -6.33 2.12
CA ILE A 146 -3.69 -5.78 3.38
C ILE A 146 -5.03 -5.07 3.13
N PHE A 147 -5.13 -4.31 2.04
CA PHE A 147 -6.39 -3.66 1.65
C PHE A 147 -7.50 -4.66 1.44
N GLU A 148 -7.26 -5.73 0.72
CA GLU A 148 -8.26 -6.75 0.44
C GLU A 148 -8.67 -7.54 1.69
N MET A 149 -7.72 -7.83 2.58
CA MET A 149 -7.97 -8.64 3.78
C MET A 149 -8.68 -7.87 4.90
N GLU A 150 -8.40 -6.58 5.05
CA GLU A 150 -8.88 -5.78 6.18
C GLU A 150 -10.08 -4.88 5.80
N SER A 151 -10.50 -4.90 4.52
CA SER A 151 -11.71 -4.22 4.09
C SER A 151 -12.96 -5.03 4.48
N PHE A 152 -14.02 -4.33 4.85
CA PHE A 152 -15.33 -4.98 4.93
C PHE A 152 -15.73 -5.44 3.53
N ARG A 153 -16.23 -6.67 3.46
CA ARG A 153 -16.68 -7.27 2.20
C ARG A 153 -18.09 -7.82 2.40
N GLU A 154 -19.01 -7.35 1.57
CA GLU A 154 -20.39 -7.81 1.62
C GLU A 154 -20.95 -7.94 0.20
N ASN A 155 -21.85 -8.91 0.03
CA ASN A 155 -22.52 -9.17 -1.23
C ASN A 155 -23.89 -8.50 -1.25
N PHE A 156 -24.20 -7.88 -2.37
CA PHE A 156 -25.47 -7.19 -2.59
C PHE A 156 -26.09 -7.64 -3.90
N THR A 157 -27.42 -7.48 -3.98
CA THR A 157 -28.17 -7.58 -5.24
C THR A 157 -28.64 -6.19 -5.63
N ILE A 158 -28.39 -5.77 -6.86
CA ILE A 158 -28.78 -4.45 -7.37
C ILE A 158 -30.31 -4.40 -7.53
N VAL A 159 -30.93 -3.38 -6.96
CA VAL A 159 -32.37 -3.09 -7.07
C VAL A 159 -32.64 -1.86 -7.91
N GLU A 160 -31.70 -0.91 -7.99
CA GLU A 160 -31.82 0.28 -8.83
C GLU A 160 -30.44 0.74 -9.33
N VAL A 161 -30.41 1.30 -10.55
CA VAL A 161 -29.21 1.85 -11.18
C VAL A 161 -29.49 3.27 -11.63
N ASP A 162 -28.93 4.25 -10.97
CA ASP A 162 -28.95 5.66 -11.38
C ASP A 162 -27.68 5.97 -12.19
N ARG A 163 -27.82 5.93 -13.51
CA ARG A 163 -26.72 6.17 -14.44
C ARG A 163 -26.31 7.64 -14.53
N GLU A 164 -27.24 8.53 -14.25
CA GLU A 164 -26.99 9.98 -14.32
C GLU A 164 -26.04 10.43 -13.18
N HIS A 165 -26.21 9.84 -12.00
CA HIS A 165 -25.41 10.17 -10.82
C HIS A 165 -24.37 9.10 -10.46
N ASN A 166 -24.19 8.07 -11.28
CA ASN A 166 -23.35 6.91 -10.99
C ASN A 166 -23.63 6.33 -9.60
N ALA A 167 -24.90 6.17 -9.26
CA ALA A 167 -25.31 5.61 -7.98
C ALA A 167 -26.03 4.27 -8.16
N LEU A 168 -25.84 3.39 -7.18
CA LEU A 168 -26.48 2.09 -7.11
C LEU A 168 -27.28 2.00 -5.82
N GLN A 169 -28.51 1.44 -5.92
CA GLN A 169 -29.24 0.96 -4.78
C GLN A 169 -29.25 -0.56 -4.79
N ALA A 170 -28.98 -1.18 -3.65
CA ALA A 170 -28.80 -2.61 -3.55
C ALA A 170 -29.31 -3.12 -2.20
N VAL A 171 -29.61 -4.41 -2.13
CA VAL A 171 -30.03 -5.10 -0.93
C VAL A 171 -29.00 -6.16 -0.54
N ASN A 172 -28.74 -6.29 0.75
CA ASN A 172 -27.91 -7.36 1.28
C ASN A 172 -28.72 -8.66 1.49
N ALA A 173 -28.08 -9.72 1.96
CA ALA A 173 -28.72 -11.00 2.23
C ALA A 173 -29.80 -10.94 3.34
N GLN A 174 -29.77 -9.92 4.20
CA GLN A 174 -30.73 -9.67 5.27
C GLN A 174 -31.96 -8.88 4.79
N GLY A 175 -31.88 -8.31 3.58
CA GLY A 175 -32.92 -7.47 3.01
C GLY A 175 -32.79 -5.99 3.38
N ASP A 176 -31.67 -5.59 3.99
CA ASP A 176 -31.39 -4.19 4.26
C ASP A 176 -31.01 -3.47 2.96
N GLU A 177 -31.53 -2.25 2.80
CA GLU A 177 -31.30 -1.44 1.61
C GLU A 177 -30.14 -0.48 1.80
N TYR A 178 -29.26 -0.43 0.80
CA TYR A 178 -28.07 0.41 0.76
C TYR A 178 -28.02 1.23 -0.52
N THR A 179 -27.49 2.43 -0.40
CA THR A 179 -27.19 3.29 -1.54
C THR A 179 -25.71 3.69 -1.51
N PHE A 180 -25.06 3.69 -2.66
CA PHE A 180 -23.65 4.05 -2.76
C PHE A 180 -23.27 4.55 -4.15
N SER A 181 -22.19 5.32 -4.22
CA SER A 181 -21.61 5.78 -5.47
C SER A 181 -20.83 4.66 -6.15
N ALA A 182 -21.07 4.48 -7.44
CA ALA A 182 -20.38 3.52 -8.30
C ALA A 182 -19.47 4.25 -9.29
N GLU A 183 -18.48 4.96 -8.75
CA GLU A 183 -17.50 5.65 -9.57
C GLU A 183 -16.83 4.65 -10.55
N PRO A 184 -16.69 5.01 -11.85
CA PRO A 184 -16.20 4.07 -12.88
C PRO A 184 -14.85 3.44 -12.55
N ASN A 185 -13.98 4.18 -11.88
CA ASN A 185 -12.66 3.74 -11.46
C ASN A 185 -12.68 2.71 -10.31
N LYS A 186 -13.81 2.54 -9.61
CA LYS A 186 -13.99 1.58 -8.50
C LYS A 186 -14.69 0.30 -8.94
N LEU A 187 -15.33 0.31 -10.11
CA LEU A 187 -16.05 -0.84 -10.66
C LEU A 187 -15.12 -1.81 -11.39
N ARG A 188 -15.27 -3.09 -11.11
CA ARG A 188 -14.52 -4.19 -11.73
C ARG A 188 -15.45 -5.37 -12.02
N THR A 189 -15.07 -6.15 -13.01
CA THR A 189 -15.64 -7.51 -13.18
C THR A 189 -15.00 -8.47 -12.18
N ALA A 190 -15.51 -9.69 -12.05
CA ALA A 190 -14.90 -10.75 -11.24
C ALA A 190 -13.45 -11.06 -11.65
N ASP A 191 -13.08 -10.83 -12.91
CA ASP A 191 -11.71 -10.99 -13.45
C ASP A 191 -10.86 -9.71 -13.28
N GLU A 192 -11.27 -8.78 -12.42
CA GLU A 192 -10.59 -7.51 -12.14
C GLU A 192 -10.46 -6.53 -13.34
N LYS A 193 -11.19 -6.74 -14.41
CA LYS A 193 -11.21 -5.80 -15.52
C LYS A 193 -12.08 -4.59 -15.19
N PRO A 194 -11.74 -3.38 -15.70
CA PRO A 194 -12.60 -2.22 -15.59
C PRO A 194 -14.02 -2.52 -16.05
N CYS A 195 -14.99 -2.00 -15.31
CA CYS A 195 -16.40 -2.10 -15.60
C CYS A 195 -17.03 -0.71 -15.42
N THR A 196 -18.08 -0.43 -16.14
CA THR A 196 -18.83 0.83 -16.04
C THR A 196 -20.21 0.61 -15.43
N VAL A 197 -20.82 1.68 -14.94
CA VAL A 197 -22.19 1.64 -14.39
C VAL A 197 -23.22 1.22 -15.45
N ASP A 198 -22.93 1.46 -16.74
CA ASP A 198 -23.79 1.07 -17.85
C ASP A 198 -23.88 -0.45 -18.03
N GLU A 199 -22.86 -1.16 -17.58
CA GLU A 199 -22.79 -2.62 -17.62
C GLU A 199 -23.49 -3.28 -16.42
N ILE A 200 -23.95 -2.49 -15.44
CA ILE A 200 -24.67 -2.96 -14.27
C ILE A 200 -26.18 -2.96 -14.56
N GLN A 201 -26.87 -4.03 -14.15
CA GLN A 201 -28.31 -4.17 -14.31
C GLN A 201 -28.98 -4.50 -12.98
N VAL A 202 -30.26 -4.20 -12.89
CA VAL A 202 -31.09 -4.64 -11.76
C VAL A 202 -31.12 -6.19 -11.74
N GLY A 203 -30.86 -6.75 -10.58
CA GLY A 203 -30.73 -8.18 -10.35
C GLY A 203 -29.28 -8.68 -10.38
N ASP A 204 -28.31 -7.87 -10.84
CA ASP A 204 -26.91 -8.26 -10.80
C ASP A 204 -26.44 -8.44 -9.35
N ALA A 205 -25.60 -9.45 -9.15
CA ALA A 205 -24.88 -9.64 -7.90
C ALA A 205 -23.57 -8.88 -7.93
N ILE A 206 -23.31 -8.15 -6.86
CA ILE A 206 -22.04 -7.40 -6.68
C ILE A 206 -21.44 -7.69 -5.31
N THR A 207 -20.13 -7.55 -5.21
CA THR A 207 -19.41 -7.54 -3.94
C THR A 207 -18.82 -6.15 -3.74
N VAL A 208 -19.12 -5.53 -2.60
CA VAL A 208 -18.59 -4.20 -2.25
C VAL A 208 -17.53 -4.34 -1.15
N LEU A 209 -16.41 -3.65 -1.34
CA LEU A 209 -15.35 -3.50 -0.36
C LEU A 209 -15.34 -2.06 0.12
N TRP A 210 -15.42 -1.85 1.45
CA TRP A 210 -15.40 -0.51 2.04
C TRP A 210 -14.77 -0.52 3.46
N ASP A 211 -14.75 0.63 4.12
CA ASP A 211 -14.17 0.80 5.46
C ASP A 211 -15.05 0.33 6.63
N GLY A 212 -16.25 -0.17 6.34
CA GLY A 212 -17.22 -0.62 7.33
C GLY A 212 -18.11 0.50 7.89
N ASN A 213 -17.95 1.75 7.46
CA ASN A 213 -18.77 2.85 7.92
C ASN A 213 -19.99 3.08 7.02
N VAL A 214 -21.16 3.19 7.62
CA VAL A 214 -22.40 3.54 6.95
C VAL A 214 -23.05 4.75 7.62
N LEU A 215 -23.68 5.60 6.82
CA LEU A 215 -24.57 6.62 7.37
C LEU A 215 -25.91 5.98 7.74
N THR A 216 -26.44 6.34 8.90
CA THR A 216 -27.67 5.79 9.46
C THR A 216 -28.95 6.39 8.85
N SER A 217 -28.88 6.87 7.60
CA SER A 217 -30.07 7.21 6.80
C SER A 217 -30.79 5.93 6.35
N TYR A 218 -31.98 6.02 5.83
CA TYR A 218 -32.62 4.90 5.15
C TYR A 218 -33.00 5.33 3.72
N PRO A 219 -32.56 4.63 2.68
CA PRO A 219 -31.57 3.51 2.69
C PRO A 219 -30.24 3.88 3.36
N TYR A 220 -29.53 2.90 3.90
CA TYR A 220 -28.19 3.10 4.46
C TYR A 220 -27.24 3.58 3.36
N GLN A 221 -26.31 4.47 3.69
CA GLN A 221 -25.34 4.96 2.71
C GLN A 221 -23.94 4.45 3.04
N ILE A 222 -23.34 3.71 2.10
CA ILE A 222 -21.92 3.33 2.16
C ILE A 222 -21.12 4.48 1.55
N ILE A 223 -20.20 5.07 2.32
CA ILE A 223 -19.50 6.29 1.92
C ILE A 223 -18.08 6.03 1.40
N ASN A 224 -17.30 5.19 2.03
CA ASN A 224 -15.88 4.97 1.69
C ASN A 224 -15.70 3.63 0.98
N ILE A 225 -16.12 3.57 -0.28
CA ILE A 225 -16.00 2.37 -1.09
C ILE A 225 -14.60 2.30 -1.69
N TYR A 226 -13.95 1.17 -1.51
CA TYR A 226 -12.66 0.86 -2.12
C TYR A 226 -12.81 0.21 -3.49
N ARG A 227 -13.70 -0.78 -3.59
CA ARG A 227 -14.01 -1.47 -4.85
C ARG A 227 -15.42 -2.05 -4.87
N ILE A 228 -15.94 -2.19 -6.06
CA ILE A 228 -17.17 -2.89 -6.34
C ILE A 228 -16.86 -3.93 -7.44
N TYR A 229 -17.09 -5.19 -7.15
CA TYR A 229 -16.94 -6.28 -8.12
C TYR A 229 -18.30 -6.71 -8.61
N LYS A 230 -18.52 -6.66 -9.92
CA LYS A 230 -19.64 -7.35 -10.54
C LYS A 230 -19.31 -8.84 -10.57
N THR A 231 -20.10 -9.65 -9.87
CA THR A 231 -19.82 -11.08 -9.71
C THR A 231 -20.56 -11.94 -10.73
N GLU A 232 -21.75 -11.54 -11.14
CA GLU A 232 -22.52 -12.15 -12.28
C GLU A 232 -23.64 -11.20 -12.74
#